data_4ab6fd072ba5467c76da02cd3d621285
#
_entry.id   4ab6fd072ba5467c76da02cd3d621285
#
_cell.length_a   1.000
_cell.length_b   1.000
_cell.length_c   1.000
_cell.angle_alpha   90.00
_cell.angle_beta   90.00
_cell.angle_gamma   90.00
#
_symmetry.space_group_name_H-M   'P 1'
#
loop_
_entity.id
_entity.type
_entity.pdbx_description
1 polymer ?
#
loop_
_entity_poly.entity_id
_entity_poly.type
_entity_poly.pdbx_seq_one_letter_code
_entity_poly.pdbx_strand_id
1 'polypeptide(L)'
;MAHSGWLNHVGGDFSMSFRLRAVRAFTLLVGFHLMGVALLSAIAVFDWLLMTRLFTARAAWFEGMVLTVTALLAAAILRGLFTFLRAGRLGPVPHGVAVTPQDQPELWGQIQAAAEVTGQRPPNEVYLVAEVNAGVAEQSRLLGLLPGRRRMLLGLPLLGGLTVPQLRAVLAHEFGHYGNLDTRLGAVTMRGRDALLHTVEVFQEGSTPLHHAIGALYVGYARMFLRTSQSVARHQELAADQTAARHAGRDATAAALRVVPVLAATYTHYLETYAAMGRSLGALPPEGEVHGGFRRLLADRTGEQLALLFSGQRPPRPHQYDSHPPMAERIALIEKLPTDGRPDDATDEPAALTLLHDLSQVFIALEARTLSQEAARLRRMSWDDLVMARAVADAEDWSRPLRVAVARALRSSAQGAGKTATVHRTATTEAVADNELPTLEEILDAFDRGLLWMAVADRMPKPHQAARLSGPSARNFIRPKVFDGLAGMVHLRLAESGYAKPDIAWSGQPGLILPESWEKGMDDAIDAAVADTPDTAPLRALLAGPHCVSA
;
A
#
# COMPACT_ATOMS: atom_id res chain seq x y z
N MET A 1 12.30 10.18 47.38
CA MET A 1 11.09 9.53 47.92
C MET A 1 9.77 10.29 47.69
N ALA A 2 9.74 11.42 46.97
CA ALA A 2 8.51 12.18 46.73
C ALA A 2 7.85 11.95 45.36
N HIS A 3 8.41 11.09 44.49
CA HIS A 3 7.93 10.88 43.11
C HIS A 3 6.93 9.70 42.98
N SER A 4 6.78 8.85 44.00
CA SER A 4 5.85 7.70 43.92
C SER A 4 4.39 8.04 44.27
N GLY A 5 4.13 9.14 44.95
CA GLY A 5 2.79 9.49 45.43
C GLY A 5 1.84 10.06 44.34
N TRP A 6 2.40 10.82 43.39
CA TRP A 6 1.57 11.43 42.32
C TRP A 6 1.11 10.42 41.27
N LEU A 7 1.96 9.46 40.94
CA LEU A 7 1.64 8.39 39.99
C LEU A 7 0.55 7.42 40.51
N ASN A 8 0.44 7.23 41.81
CA ASN A 8 -0.57 6.37 42.40
C ASN A 8 -1.97 7.03 42.50
N HIS A 9 -2.07 8.36 42.58
CA HIS A 9 -3.36 9.04 42.64
C HIS A 9 -4.02 9.19 41.27
N VAL A 10 -3.25 9.50 40.23
CA VAL A 10 -3.76 9.53 38.83
C VAL A 10 -4.08 8.13 38.32
N GLY A 11 -3.34 7.11 38.76
CA GLY A 11 -3.56 5.71 38.39
C GLY A 11 -4.81 5.09 38.99
N GLY A 12 -5.23 5.48 40.19
CA GLY A 12 -6.35 4.90 40.93
C GLY A 12 -7.72 5.24 40.33
N ASP A 13 -7.99 6.50 40.05
CA ASP A 13 -9.27 6.96 39.46
C ASP A 13 -9.38 6.59 37.98
N PHE A 14 -8.26 6.57 37.25
CA PHE A 14 -8.21 6.16 35.85
C PHE A 14 -8.48 4.66 35.69
N SER A 15 -7.96 3.82 36.58
CA SER A 15 -8.17 2.37 36.52
C SER A 15 -9.62 1.96 36.79
N MET A 16 -10.31 2.63 37.72
CA MET A 16 -11.70 2.32 38.06
C MET A 16 -12.65 2.70 36.93
N SER A 17 -12.42 3.85 36.28
CA SER A 17 -13.21 4.27 35.11
C SER A 17 -12.99 3.35 33.89
N PHE A 18 -11.77 2.84 33.73
CA PHE A 18 -11.42 1.88 32.67
C PHE A 18 -12.11 0.52 32.86
N ARG A 19 -12.03 -0.06 34.08
CA ARG A 19 -12.71 -1.33 34.42
C ARG A 19 -14.21 -1.26 34.15
N LEU A 20 -14.85 -0.15 34.51
CA LEU A 20 -16.27 0.04 34.29
C LEU A 20 -16.58 0.07 32.78
N ARG A 21 -15.74 0.73 31.96
CA ARG A 21 -15.90 0.77 30.49
C ARG A 21 -15.65 -0.61 29.84
N ALA A 22 -14.62 -1.31 30.29
CA ALA A 22 -14.32 -2.67 29.82
C ALA A 22 -15.42 -3.65 30.18
N VAL A 23 -15.99 -3.57 31.40
CA VAL A 23 -17.16 -4.37 31.80
C VAL A 23 -18.38 -4.03 30.95
N ARG A 24 -18.65 -2.74 30.68
CA ARG A 24 -19.73 -2.34 29.77
C ARG A 24 -19.56 -2.89 28.36
N ALA A 25 -18.34 -2.80 27.81
CA ALA A 25 -18.05 -3.35 26.48
C ALA A 25 -18.23 -4.89 26.48
N PHE A 26 -17.77 -5.59 27.52
CA PHE A 26 -17.99 -7.02 27.68
C PHE A 26 -19.47 -7.38 27.79
N THR A 27 -20.24 -6.62 28.58
CA THR A 27 -21.71 -6.81 28.72
C THR A 27 -22.41 -6.63 27.37
N LEU A 28 -22.01 -5.63 26.59
CA LEU A 28 -22.54 -5.44 25.24
C LEU A 28 -22.15 -6.61 24.32
N LEU A 29 -20.94 -7.13 24.44
CA LEU A 29 -20.52 -8.29 23.66
C LEU A 29 -21.35 -9.54 23.99
N VAL A 30 -21.61 -9.80 25.28
CA VAL A 30 -22.52 -10.86 25.73
C VAL A 30 -23.93 -10.60 25.20
N GLY A 31 -24.42 -9.37 25.28
CA GLY A 31 -25.73 -8.97 24.73
C GLY A 31 -25.86 -9.21 23.23
N PHE A 32 -24.80 -8.99 22.47
CA PHE A 32 -24.74 -9.30 21.04
C PHE A 32 -24.98 -10.80 20.77
N HIS A 33 -24.34 -11.66 21.53
CA HIS A 33 -24.53 -13.11 21.39
C HIS A 33 -25.91 -13.57 21.85
N LEU A 34 -26.42 -13.00 22.94
CA LEU A 34 -27.77 -13.28 23.41
C LEU A 34 -28.81 -12.82 22.39
N MET A 35 -28.62 -11.69 21.73
CA MET A 35 -29.48 -11.21 20.63
C MET A 35 -29.46 -12.22 19.46
N GLY A 36 -28.27 -12.72 19.08
CA GLY A 36 -28.16 -13.75 18.04
C GLY A 36 -28.90 -15.03 18.38
N VAL A 37 -28.75 -15.52 19.62
CA VAL A 37 -29.48 -16.70 20.11
C VAL A 37 -31.00 -16.45 20.15
N ALA A 38 -31.45 -15.27 20.59
CA ALA A 38 -32.86 -14.90 20.61
C ALA A 38 -33.47 -14.86 19.19
N LEU A 39 -32.73 -14.30 18.23
CA LEU A 39 -33.15 -14.31 16.82
C LEU A 39 -33.24 -15.71 16.24
N LEU A 40 -32.24 -16.58 16.51
CA LEU A 40 -32.30 -17.97 16.09
C LEU A 40 -33.47 -18.72 16.70
N SER A 41 -33.75 -18.49 17.99
CA SER A 41 -34.91 -19.07 18.66
C SER A 41 -36.24 -18.58 18.07
N ALA A 42 -36.33 -17.29 17.74
CA ALA A 42 -37.50 -16.71 17.10
C ALA A 42 -37.72 -17.29 15.69
N ILE A 43 -36.66 -17.48 14.90
CA ILE A 43 -36.73 -18.14 13.59
C ILE A 43 -37.22 -19.58 13.76
N ALA A 44 -36.62 -20.35 14.66
CA ALA A 44 -37.03 -21.74 14.89
C ALA A 44 -38.50 -21.86 15.32
N VAL A 45 -38.99 -21.00 16.22
CA VAL A 45 -40.38 -20.96 16.62
C VAL A 45 -41.30 -20.57 15.44
N PHE A 46 -40.89 -19.58 14.67
CA PHE A 46 -41.63 -19.15 13.47
C PHE A 46 -41.74 -20.30 12.46
N ASP A 47 -40.64 -20.95 12.12
CA ASP A 47 -40.64 -22.08 11.18
C ASP A 47 -41.48 -23.26 11.69
N TRP A 48 -41.38 -23.56 13.00
CA TRP A 48 -42.20 -24.59 13.63
C TRP A 48 -43.72 -24.26 13.54
N LEU A 49 -44.10 -23.01 13.82
CA LEU A 49 -45.50 -22.56 13.69
C LEU A 49 -45.97 -22.60 12.24
N LEU A 50 -45.13 -22.18 11.30
CA LEU A 50 -45.42 -22.25 9.88
C LEU A 50 -45.69 -23.68 9.45
N MET A 51 -44.85 -24.61 9.81
CA MET A 51 -44.99 -26.03 9.45
C MET A 51 -46.21 -26.70 10.11
N THR A 52 -46.53 -26.36 11.37
CA THR A 52 -47.58 -27.06 12.13
C THR A 52 -48.96 -26.46 11.98
N ARG A 53 -49.03 -25.15 11.70
CA ARG A 53 -50.31 -24.42 11.71
C ARG A 53 -50.77 -23.93 10.33
N LEU A 54 -49.83 -23.62 9.44
CA LEU A 54 -50.14 -22.98 8.16
C LEU A 54 -49.87 -23.87 6.96
N PHE A 55 -49.21 -25.03 7.15
CA PHE A 55 -48.86 -25.91 6.05
C PHE A 55 -50.09 -26.44 5.34
N THR A 56 -50.27 -26.04 4.07
CA THR A 56 -51.35 -26.53 3.18
C THR A 56 -50.73 -26.89 1.83
N ALA A 57 -51.28 -27.94 1.18
CA ALA A 57 -50.75 -28.40 -0.12
C ALA A 57 -50.81 -27.33 -1.21
N ARG A 58 -51.66 -26.29 -1.08
CA ARG A 58 -51.77 -25.18 -2.03
C ARG A 58 -50.71 -24.09 -1.85
N ALA A 59 -50.10 -24.00 -0.66
CA ALA A 59 -49.14 -22.97 -0.30
C ALA A 59 -47.70 -23.52 -0.20
N ALA A 60 -47.48 -24.81 -0.50
CA ALA A 60 -46.20 -25.50 -0.30
C ALA A 60 -45.00 -24.81 -0.99
N TRP A 61 -45.19 -24.20 -2.15
CA TRP A 61 -44.16 -23.43 -2.81
C TRP A 61 -43.74 -22.18 -2.02
N PHE A 62 -44.68 -21.40 -1.53
CA PHE A 62 -44.44 -20.19 -0.74
C PHE A 62 -43.79 -20.55 0.60
N GLU A 63 -44.26 -21.59 1.26
CA GLU A 63 -43.73 -22.09 2.53
C GLU A 63 -42.29 -22.58 2.36
N GLY A 64 -42.00 -23.31 1.28
CA GLY A 64 -40.62 -23.72 0.94
C GLY A 64 -39.70 -22.53 0.70
N MET A 65 -40.17 -21.48 0.05
CA MET A 65 -39.39 -20.25 -0.15
C MET A 65 -39.13 -19.55 1.20
N VAL A 66 -40.11 -19.43 2.09
CA VAL A 66 -39.94 -18.83 3.42
C VAL A 66 -38.95 -19.62 4.25
N LEU A 67 -39.06 -20.96 4.31
CA LEU A 67 -38.12 -21.82 5.03
C LEU A 67 -36.70 -21.73 4.47
N THR A 68 -36.57 -21.58 3.18
CA THR A 68 -35.22 -21.37 2.56
C THR A 68 -34.62 -20.05 3.02
N VAL A 69 -35.40 -18.97 3.03
CA VAL A 69 -34.90 -17.64 3.44
C VAL A 69 -34.53 -17.64 4.93
N THR A 70 -35.38 -18.24 5.79
CA THR A 70 -35.11 -18.33 7.23
C THR A 70 -33.92 -19.22 7.53
N ALA A 71 -33.72 -20.33 6.79
CA ALA A 71 -32.55 -21.19 6.91
C ALA A 71 -31.25 -20.46 6.53
N LEU A 72 -31.25 -19.70 5.42
CA LEU A 72 -30.11 -18.88 5.04
C LEU A 72 -29.77 -17.81 6.09
N LEU A 73 -30.80 -17.19 6.66
CA LEU A 73 -30.65 -16.22 7.72
C LEU A 73 -30.10 -16.85 9.01
N ALA A 74 -30.62 -17.99 9.41
CA ALA A 74 -30.11 -18.75 10.55
C ALA A 74 -28.65 -19.16 10.34
N ALA A 75 -28.30 -19.59 9.14
CA ALA A 75 -26.91 -19.91 8.78
C ALA A 75 -25.98 -18.68 8.88
N ALA A 76 -26.42 -17.49 8.47
CA ALA A 76 -25.66 -16.25 8.59
C ALA A 76 -25.44 -15.86 10.07
N ILE A 77 -26.48 -15.96 10.91
CA ILE A 77 -26.38 -15.71 12.36
C ILE A 77 -25.42 -16.72 13.02
N LEU A 78 -25.58 -18.01 12.72
CA LEU A 78 -24.72 -19.08 13.24
C LEU A 78 -23.27 -18.89 12.83
N ARG A 79 -23.01 -18.49 11.57
CA ARG A 79 -21.68 -18.17 11.09
C ARG A 79 -21.06 -17.01 11.89
N GLY A 80 -21.81 -15.95 12.17
CA GLY A 80 -21.36 -14.82 12.98
C GLY A 80 -21.01 -15.25 14.41
N LEU A 81 -21.87 -16.03 15.08
CA LEU A 81 -21.61 -16.57 16.42
C LEU A 81 -20.39 -17.49 16.44
N PHE A 82 -20.24 -18.34 15.42
CA PHE A 82 -19.13 -19.28 15.33
C PHE A 82 -17.78 -18.59 15.03
N THR A 83 -17.80 -17.50 14.29
CA THR A 83 -16.60 -16.66 14.03
C THR A 83 -16.01 -16.14 15.33
N PHE A 84 -16.85 -15.69 16.26
CA PHE A 84 -16.41 -15.26 17.57
C PHE A 84 -15.74 -16.39 18.38
N LEU A 85 -16.31 -17.59 18.38
CA LEU A 85 -15.73 -18.75 19.06
C LEU A 85 -14.37 -19.16 18.46
N ARG A 86 -14.16 -18.86 17.16
CA ARG A 86 -12.88 -19.09 16.47
C ARG A 86 -11.88 -17.95 16.63
N ALA A 87 -12.32 -16.75 16.99
CA ALA A 87 -11.47 -15.55 17.13
C ALA A 87 -10.33 -15.68 18.16
N GLY A 88 -10.35 -16.72 19.00
CA GLY A 88 -9.26 -17.06 19.91
C GLY A 88 -8.15 -17.96 19.31
N ARG A 89 -8.23 -18.31 18.04
CA ARG A 89 -7.19 -19.12 17.36
C ARG A 89 -6.17 -18.20 16.70
N LEU A 90 -4.90 -18.59 16.71
CA LEU A 90 -3.91 -17.96 15.84
C LEU A 90 -4.41 -18.09 14.39
N GLY A 91 -4.37 -17.00 13.65
CA GLY A 91 -4.66 -16.99 12.23
C GLY A 91 -3.77 -17.96 11.45
N PRO A 92 -3.96 -18.10 10.13
CA PRO A 92 -3.08 -18.89 9.28
C PRO A 92 -1.61 -18.46 9.47
N VAL A 93 -0.69 -19.32 9.06
CA VAL A 93 0.73 -18.98 9.07
C VAL A 93 0.93 -17.75 8.17
N PRO A 94 1.56 -16.67 8.67
CA PRO A 94 1.74 -15.47 7.89
C PRO A 94 2.64 -15.73 6.67
N HIS A 95 2.46 -14.94 5.62
CA HIS A 95 3.39 -14.91 4.48
C HIS A 95 4.68 -14.20 4.91
N GLY A 96 5.54 -14.93 5.63
CA GLY A 96 6.77 -14.41 6.21
C GLY A 96 7.79 -15.52 6.49
N VAL A 97 8.96 -15.12 6.92
CA VAL A 97 10.07 -16.00 7.26
C VAL A 97 10.06 -16.27 8.76
N ALA A 98 9.86 -17.51 9.15
CA ALA A 98 10.02 -17.91 10.55
C ALA A 98 11.51 -17.85 10.94
N VAL A 99 11.81 -17.25 12.08
CA VAL A 99 13.18 -17.13 12.60
C VAL A 99 13.27 -17.68 14.01
N THR A 100 14.35 -18.43 14.27
CA THR A 100 14.61 -19.04 15.57
C THR A 100 15.68 -18.25 16.34
N PRO A 101 15.83 -18.46 17.67
CA PRO A 101 16.94 -17.87 18.43
C PRO A 101 18.33 -18.26 17.91
N GLN A 102 18.45 -19.42 17.24
CA GLN A 102 19.70 -19.89 16.65
C GLN A 102 20.01 -19.15 15.34
N ASP A 103 18.98 -18.85 14.54
CA ASP A 103 19.15 -18.13 13.25
C ASP A 103 19.41 -16.64 13.46
N GLN A 104 18.74 -16.02 14.46
CA GLN A 104 18.78 -14.57 14.69
C GLN A 104 18.94 -14.25 16.19
N PRO A 105 20.10 -14.58 16.80
CA PRO A 105 20.28 -14.50 18.25
C PRO A 105 20.17 -13.07 18.79
N GLU A 106 20.69 -12.06 18.06
CA GLU A 106 20.68 -10.67 18.49
C GLU A 106 19.27 -10.09 18.49
N LEU A 107 18.50 -10.35 17.43
CA LEU A 107 17.10 -9.96 17.36
C LEU A 107 16.28 -10.61 18.49
N TRP A 108 16.45 -11.92 18.69
CA TRP A 108 15.77 -12.64 19.77
C TRP A 108 16.20 -12.15 21.14
N GLY A 109 17.46 -11.72 21.33
CA GLY A 109 17.93 -11.08 22.54
C GLY A 109 17.16 -9.80 22.86
N GLN A 110 16.89 -8.94 21.87
CA GLN A 110 16.07 -7.74 22.04
C GLN A 110 14.62 -8.07 22.39
N ILE A 111 14.04 -9.09 21.74
CA ILE A 111 12.66 -9.53 22.00
C ILE A 111 12.53 -10.09 23.43
N GLN A 112 13.49 -10.92 23.86
CA GLN A 112 13.50 -11.49 25.21
C GLN A 112 13.69 -10.41 26.28
N ALA A 113 14.63 -9.48 26.07
CA ALA A 113 14.85 -8.36 26.99
C ALA A 113 13.60 -7.49 27.12
N ALA A 114 12.92 -7.17 26.01
CA ALA A 114 11.67 -6.40 26.03
C ALA A 114 10.54 -7.15 26.78
N ALA A 115 10.44 -8.46 26.60
CA ALA A 115 9.48 -9.29 27.32
C ALA A 115 9.77 -9.30 28.82
N GLU A 116 11.03 -9.47 29.22
CA GLU A 116 11.46 -9.50 30.61
C GLU A 116 11.18 -8.18 31.34
N VAL A 117 11.63 -7.04 30.79
CA VAL A 117 11.42 -5.71 31.42
C VAL A 117 9.95 -5.32 31.54
N THR A 118 9.10 -5.82 30.63
CA THR A 118 7.65 -5.61 30.69
C THR A 118 6.91 -6.66 31.53
N GLY A 119 7.64 -7.64 32.10
CA GLY A 119 7.06 -8.74 32.88
C GLY A 119 6.20 -9.68 32.05
N GLN A 120 6.48 -9.80 30.74
CA GLN A 120 5.72 -10.62 29.82
C GLN A 120 6.47 -11.89 29.43
N ARG A 121 5.71 -12.86 28.92
CA ARG A 121 6.31 -14.07 28.32
C ARG A 121 6.77 -13.73 26.89
N PRO A 122 7.97 -14.18 26.48
CA PRO A 122 8.40 -14.03 25.08
C PRO A 122 7.46 -14.81 24.14
N PRO A 123 7.46 -14.49 22.83
CA PRO A 123 6.71 -15.21 21.83
C PRO A 123 7.27 -16.64 21.65
N ASN A 124 6.41 -17.57 21.22
CA ASN A 124 6.83 -18.92 20.85
C ASN A 124 7.37 -18.98 19.41
N GLU A 125 6.91 -18.06 18.57
CA GLU A 125 7.20 -17.99 17.15
C GLU A 125 7.41 -16.52 16.77
N VAL A 126 8.43 -16.24 15.95
CA VAL A 126 8.69 -14.92 15.36
C VAL A 126 8.74 -15.07 13.85
N TYR A 127 8.01 -14.22 13.14
CA TYR A 127 7.98 -14.15 11.68
C TYR A 127 8.41 -12.77 11.22
N LEU A 128 9.37 -12.73 10.31
CA LEU A 128 9.73 -11.54 9.58
C LEU A 128 8.80 -11.40 8.37
N VAL A 129 8.15 -10.24 8.24
CA VAL A 129 7.12 -10.00 7.21
C VAL A 129 7.47 -8.80 6.33
N ALA A 130 6.84 -8.70 5.17
CA ALA A 130 7.08 -7.63 4.19
C ALA A 130 6.23 -6.36 4.43
N GLU A 131 5.75 -6.15 5.64
CA GLU A 131 4.89 -5.02 6.01
C GLU A 131 5.62 -4.13 7.00
N VAL A 132 5.33 -2.81 6.98
CA VAL A 132 5.79 -1.89 8.03
C VAL A 132 4.87 -2.04 9.23
N ASN A 133 5.05 -3.12 9.97
CA ASN A 133 4.21 -3.47 11.10
C ASN A 133 5.01 -4.26 12.15
N ALA A 134 4.58 -4.17 13.40
CA ALA A 134 4.95 -5.09 14.47
C ALA A 134 3.66 -5.50 15.19
N GLY A 135 3.62 -6.72 15.71
CA GLY A 135 2.45 -7.18 16.42
C GLY A 135 2.66 -8.52 17.09
N VAL A 136 2.00 -8.73 18.22
CA VAL A 136 1.96 -10.01 18.91
C VAL A 136 0.54 -10.55 18.92
N ALA A 137 0.33 -11.71 18.32
CA ALA A 137 -0.93 -12.45 18.40
C ALA A 137 -0.82 -13.58 19.42
N GLU A 138 -1.80 -13.68 20.31
CA GLU A 138 -1.86 -14.77 21.29
C GLU A 138 -3.05 -15.68 21.00
N GLN A 139 -2.80 -16.99 20.87
CA GLN A 139 -3.85 -17.99 20.86
C GLN A 139 -4.50 -18.01 22.24
N SER A 140 -5.76 -17.67 22.32
CA SER A 140 -6.47 -17.71 23.58
C SER A 140 -7.32 -18.96 23.72
N ARG A 141 -7.34 -19.52 24.91
CA ARG A 141 -8.28 -20.57 25.32
C ARG A 141 -9.34 -19.95 26.24
N LEU A 142 -10.53 -20.52 26.25
CA LEU A 142 -11.65 -20.01 27.06
C LEU A 142 -11.89 -18.50 26.89
N LEU A 143 -12.11 -18.07 25.63
CA LEU A 143 -12.41 -16.67 25.28
C LEU A 143 -11.33 -15.65 25.73
N GLY A 144 -10.08 -16.08 25.89
CA GLY A 144 -8.98 -15.19 26.31
C GLY A 144 -8.63 -15.25 27.78
N LEU A 145 -9.32 -16.06 28.57
CA LEU A 145 -9.04 -16.19 30.00
C LEU A 145 -7.79 -17.03 30.29
N LEU A 146 -7.47 -17.99 29.43
CA LEU A 146 -6.26 -18.81 29.56
C LEU A 146 -5.24 -18.42 28.46
N PRO A 147 -3.98 -18.17 28.88
CA PRO A 147 -2.90 -17.83 27.96
C PRO A 147 -2.54 -19.04 27.08
N GLY A 148 -2.29 -18.80 25.80
CA GLY A 148 -1.87 -19.79 24.82
C GLY A 148 -0.51 -19.50 24.19
N ARG A 149 -0.30 -20.02 22.98
CA ARG A 149 0.91 -19.73 22.18
C ARG A 149 0.88 -18.29 21.68
N ARG A 150 2.05 -17.65 21.68
CA ARG A 150 2.24 -16.30 21.17
C ARG A 150 3.04 -16.34 19.87
N ARG A 151 2.59 -15.59 18.89
CA ARG A 151 3.27 -15.37 17.62
C ARG A 151 3.53 -13.87 17.46
N MET A 152 4.79 -13.53 17.22
CA MET A 152 5.19 -12.15 16.90
C MET A 152 5.38 -12.01 15.39
N LEU A 153 4.87 -10.94 14.83
CA LEU A 153 5.13 -10.47 13.47
C LEU A 153 6.04 -9.25 13.57
N LEU A 154 7.07 -9.19 12.76
CA LEU A 154 8.00 -8.06 12.75
C LEU A 154 8.39 -7.74 11.31
N GLY A 155 8.09 -6.52 10.89
CA GLY A 155 8.31 -6.05 9.53
C GLY A 155 9.79 -5.85 9.21
N LEU A 156 10.30 -6.47 8.16
CA LEU A 156 11.65 -6.16 7.67
C LEU A 156 11.81 -4.70 7.25
N PRO A 157 10.83 -4.06 6.57
CA PRO A 157 10.90 -2.64 6.27
C PRO A 157 10.91 -1.77 7.53
N LEU A 158 10.21 -2.20 8.59
CA LEU A 158 10.22 -1.52 9.89
C LEU A 158 11.62 -1.58 10.51
N LEU A 159 12.26 -2.76 10.53
CA LEU A 159 13.64 -2.92 11.02
C LEU A 159 14.64 -2.09 10.20
N GLY A 160 14.38 -1.90 8.90
CA GLY A 160 15.22 -1.08 8.03
C GLY A 160 15.22 0.41 8.36
N GLY A 161 14.13 0.92 8.93
CA GLY A 161 13.96 2.35 9.19
C GLY A 161 13.99 2.75 10.66
N LEU A 162 14.03 1.81 11.60
CA LEU A 162 14.16 2.08 13.02
C LEU A 162 15.61 1.92 13.51
N THR A 163 15.98 2.70 14.51
CA THR A 163 17.17 2.42 15.33
C THR A 163 16.86 1.32 16.36
N VAL A 164 17.90 0.74 16.99
CA VAL A 164 17.73 -0.27 18.03
C VAL A 164 16.91 0.26 19.24
N PRO A 165 17.14 1.47 19.77
CA PRO A 165 16.29 2.04 20.82
C PRO A 165 14.82 2.20 20.39
N GLN A 166 14.56 2.65 19.15
CA GLN A 166 13.21 2.76 18.62
C GLN A 166 12.54 1.40 18.47
N LEU A 167 13.28 0.37 18.03
CA LEU A 167 12.77 -1.01 18.00
C LEU A 167 12.41 -1.48 19.42
N ARG A 168 13.25 -1.23 20.43
CA ARG A 168 12.94 -1.56 21.82
C ARG A 168 11.64 -0.89 22.30
N ALA A 169 11.40 0.37 21.89
CA ALA A 169 10.16 1.07 22.18
C ALA A 169 8.94 0.37 21.54
N VAL A 170 9.05 0.00 20.26
CA VAL A 170 8.00 -0.75 19.57
C VAL A 170 7.75 -2.11 20.24
N LEU A 171 8.79 -2.87 20.57
CA LEU A 171 8.65 -4.16 21.24
C LEU A 171 8.01 -4.00 22.64
N ALA A 172 8.43 -3.01 23.41
CA ALA A 172 7.85 -2.73 24.74
C ALA A 172 6.38 -2.28 24.64
N HIS A 173 6.01 -1.54 23.59
CA HIS A 173 4.63 -1.18 23.28
C HIS A 173 3.80 -2.45 23.02
N GLU A 174 4.26 -3.34 22.13
CA GLU A 174 3.57 -4.58 21.80
C GLU A 174 3.37 -5.48 23.03
N PHE A 175 4.39 -5.62 23.86
CA PHE A 175 4.25 -6.34 25.10
C PHE A 175 3.38 -5.62 26.13
N GLY A 176 3.31 -4.30 26.09
CA GLY A 176 2.43 -3.47 26.91
C GLY A 176 0.95 -3.82 26.79
N HIS A 177 0.53 -4.29 25.61
CA HIS A 177 -0.84 -4.78 25.38
C HIS A 177 -1.19 -6.03 26.20
N TYR A 178 -0.23 -6.71 26.82
CA TYR A 178 -0.45 -7.96 27.57
C TYR A 178 -0.21 -7.81 29.10
N GLY A 179 0.11 -6.60 29.57
CA GLY A 179 0.67 -6.36 30.92
C GLY A 179 -0.26 -6.56 32.12
N ASN A 180 -1.59 -6.44 31.97
CA ASN A 180 -2.53 -6.42 33.10
C ASN A 180 -3.83 -7.18 32.81
N LEU A 181 -4.59 -7.54 33.89
CA LEU A 181 -5.97 -8.07 33.78
C LEU A 181 -6.88 -7.14 32.98
N ASP A 182 -6.66 -5.82 33.08
CA ASP A 182 -7.38 -4.80 32.33
C ASP A 182 -7.10 -4.90 30.82
N THR A 183 -5.89 -5.28 30.42
CA THR A 183 -5.53 -5.54 29.02
C THR A 183 -6.15 -6.84 28.50
N ARG A 184 -6.40 -7.84 29.33
CA ARG A 184 -7.10 -9.07 28.94
C ARG A 184 -8.57 -8.82 28.61
N LEU A 185 -9.28 -8.04 29.42
CA LEU A 185 -10.66 -7.63 29.13
C LEU A 185 -10.71 -6.77 27.85
N GLY A 186 -9.73 -5.91 27.67
CA GLY A 186 -9.60 -5.14 26.44
C GLY A 186 -9.33 -6.02 25.21
N ALA A 187 -8.47 -7.03 25.33
CA ALA A 187 -8.21 -7.99 24.25
C ALA A 187 -9.48 -8.79 23.88
N VAL A 188 -10.31 -9.18 24.86
CA VAL A 188 -11.62 -9.78 24.59
C VAL A 188 -12.54 -8.81 23.88
N THR A 189 -12.53 -7.53 24.30
CA THR A 189 -13.33 -6.46 23.68
C THR A 189 -12.91 -6.21 22.22
N MET A 190 -11.61 -6.19 21.93
CA MET A 190 -11.11 -5.99 20.57
C MET A 190 -11.45 -7.18 19.65
N ARG A 191 -11.27 -8.41 20.11
CA ARG A 191 -11.68 -9.61 19.37
C ARG A 191 -13.18 -9.63 19.12
N GLY A 192 -13.97 -9.22 20.11
CA GLY A 192 -15.42 -9.06 19.97
C GLY A 192 -15.78 -8.03 18.91
N ARG A 193 -15.01 -6.95 18.81
CA ARG A 193 -15.14 -5.93 17.77
C ARG A 193 -14.94 -6.52 16.37
N ASP A 194 -13.85 -7.26 16.16
CA ASP A 194 -13.53 -7.86 14.86
C ASP A 194 -14.60 -8.87 14.43
N ALA A 195 -15.04 -9.72 15.36
CA ALA A 195 -16.11 -10.67 15.10
C ALA A 195 -17.45 -9.99 14.77
N LEU A 196 -17.74 -8.88 15.43
CA LEU A 196 -18.96 -8.10 15.22
C LEU A 196 -18.93 -7.37 13.87
N LEU A 197 -17.80 -6.78 13.49
CA LEU A 197 -17.63 -6.14 12.19
C LEU A 197 -17.79 -7.16 11.06
N HIS A 198 -17.14 -8.32 11.18
CA HIS A 198 -17.29 -9.39 10.19
C HIS A 198 -18.74 -9.90 10.10
N THR A 199 -19.47 -9.99 11.22
CA THR A 199 -20.88 -10.36 11.20
C THR A 199 -21.72 -9.32 10.45
N VAL A 200 -21.44 -8.04 10.63
CA VAL A 200 -22.11 -6.95 9.89
C VAL A 200 -21.85 -7.04 8.39
N GLU A 201 -20.59 -7.31 7.99
CA GLU A 201 -20.22 -7.50 6.58
C GLU A 201 -21.03 -8.64 5.93
N VAL A 202 -21.12 -9.80 6.59
CA VAL A 202 -21.90 -10.96 6.10
C VAL A 202 -23.38 -10.59 5.87
N PHE A 203 -23.97 -9.75 6.72
CA PHE A 203 -25.36 -9.30 6.52
C PHE A 203 -25.51 -8.23 5.44
N GLN A 204 -24.47 -7.42 5.19
CA GLN A 204 -24.49 -6.42 4.11
C GLN A 204 -24.39 -7.05 2.71
N GLU A 205 -23.75 -8.20 2.58
CA GLU A 205 -23.66 -8.98 1.34
C GLU A 205 -24.95 -9.69 0.97
N GLY A 206 -25.91 -9.80 1.89
CA GLY A 206 -27.19 -10.48 1.68
C GLY A 206 -28.15 -9.69 0.78
N SER A 207 -28.83 -10.36 -0.15
CA SER A 207 -29.66 -9.75 -1.20
C SER A 207 -31.15 -9.63 -0.86
N THR A 208 -31.62 -10.13 0.29
CA THR A 208 -33.04 -10.12 0.64
C THR A 208 -33.44 -8.96 1.57
N PRO A 209 -34.69 -8.43 1.50
CA PRO A 209 -35.15 -7.39 2.41
C PRO A 209 -35.03 -7.76 3.90
N LEU A 210 -35.17 -9.05 4.22
CA LEU A 210 -35.04 -9.56 5.58
C LEU A 210 -33.57 -9.52 6.06
N HIS A 211 -32.60 -9.81 5.17
CA HIS A 211 -31.19 -9.63 5.47
C HIS A 211 -30.87 -8.16 5.80
N HIS A 212 -31.43 -7.23 5.04
CA HIS A 212 -31.23 -5.80 5.28
C HIS A 212 -31.87 -5.34 6.61
N ALA A 213 -33.07 -5.83 6.96
CA ALA A 213 -33.73 -5.48 8.22
C ALA A 213 -32.92 -5.97 9.44
N ILE A 214 -32.49 -7.23 9.41
CA ILE A 214 -31.68 -7.80 10.48
C ILE A 214 -30.26 -7.20 10.47
N GLY A 215 -29.69 -6.98 9.30
CA GLY A 215 -28.45 -6.26 9.14
C GLY A 215 -28.48 -4.86 9.76
N ALA A 216 -29.57 -4.11 9.58
CA ALA A 216 -29.75 -2.80 10.22
C ALA A 216 -29.77 -2.88 11.76
N LEU A 217 -30.37 -3.92 12.34
CA LEU A 217 -30.34 -4.17 13.77
C LEU A 217 -28.91 -4.44 14.26
N TYR A 218 -28.19 -5.31 13.54
CA TYR A 218 -26.79 -5.63 13.86
C TYR A 218 -25.87 -4.41 13.68
N VAL A 219 -26.07 -3.60 12.65
CA VAL A 219 -25.36 -2.32 12.44
C VAL A 219 -25.63 -1.34 13.58
N GLY A 220 -26.88 -1.20 14.01
CA GLY A 220 -27.25 -0.35 15.15
C GLY A 220 -26.54 -0.80 16.44
N TYR A 221 -26.56 -2.11 16.71
CA TYR A 221 -25.86 -2.69 17.85
C TYR A 221 -24.34 -2.52 17.75
N ALA A 222 -23.78 -2.76 16.58
CA ALA A 222 -22.35 -2.55 16.31
C ALA A 222 -21.91 -1.12 16.59
N ARG A 223 -22.68 -0.13 16.16
CA ARG A 223 -22.38 1.28 16.43
C ARG A 223 -22.33 1.59 17.93
N MET A 224 -23.26 1.04 18.71
CA MET A 224 -23.29 1.20 20.17
C MET A 224 -22.06 0.54 20.82
N PHE A 225 -21.75 -0.69 20.41
CA PHE A 225 -20.58 -1.43 20.89
C PHE A 225 -19.29 -0.71 20.53
N LEU A 226 -19.13 -0.27 19.25
CA LEU A 226 -17.95 0.42 18.76
C LEU A 226 -17.69 1.72 19.52
N ARG A 227 -18.72 2.51 19.80
CA ARG A 227 -18.59 3.74 20.62
C ARG A 227 -18.08 3.45 22.02
N THR A 228 -18.53 2.37 22.65
CA THR A 228 -18.11 1.97 23.99
C THR A 228 -16.72 1.37 23.98
N SER A 229 -16.41 0.48 23.04
CA SER A 229 -15.13 -0.19 22.94
C SER A 229 -13.99 0.72 22.49
N GLN A 230 -14.28 1.79 21.73
CA GLN A 230 -13.28 2.76 21.28
C GLN A 230 -12.54 3.42 22.46
N SER A 231 -13.26 3.80 23.52
CA SER A 231 -12.62 4.39 24.71
C SER A 231 -11.71 3.39 25.44
N VAL A 232 -12.02 2.09 25.36
CA VAL A 232 -11.19 1.01 25.91
C VAL A 232 -9.93 0.86 25.06
N ALA A 233 -10.08 0.81 23.72
CA ALA A 233 -8.96 0.69 22.80
C ALA A 233 -7.97 1.86 22.93
N ARG A 234 -8.48 3.11 22.93
CA ARG A 234 -7.63 4.29 23.13
C ARG A 234 -6.86 4.28 24.45
N HIS A 235 -7.50 3.81 25.50
CA HIS A 235 -6.83 3.70 26.80
C HIS A 235 -5.73 2.65 26.78
N GLN A 236 -5.94 1.54 26.10
CA GLN A 236 -4.93 0.49 25.94
C GLN A 236 -3.71 0.98 25.15
N GLU A 237 -3.92 1.75 24.08
CA GLU A 237 -2.85 2.36 23.31
C GLU A 237 -2.00 3.28 24.21
N LEU A 238 -2.64 4.17 24.97
CA LEU A 238 -1.94 5.08 25.87
C LEU A 238 -1.19 4.34 26.99
N ALA A 239 -1.74 3.24 27.50
CA ALA A 239 -1.07 2.42 28.50
C ALA A 239 0.13 1.65 27.92
N ALA A 240 0.02 1.18 26.68
CA ALA A 240 1.13 0.56 25.94
C ALA A 240 2.24 1.59 25.66
N ASP A 241 1.87 2.81 25.24
CA ASP A 241 2.81 3.93 25.04
C ASP A 241 3.56 4.29 26.32
N GLN A 242 2.87 4.35 27.46
CA GLN A 242 3.51 4.58 28.75
C GLN A 242 4.46 3.45 29.15
N THR A 243 4.12 2.21 28.80
CA THR A 243 4.99 1.06 29.03
C THR A 243 6.24 1.16 28.15
N ALA A 244 6.10 1.50 26.88
CA ALA A 244 7.21 1.74 25.97
C ALA A 244 8.12 2.86 26.50
N ALA A 245 7.55 4.02 26.85
CA ALA A 245 8.31 5.16 27.36
C ALA A 245 9.07 4.86 28.68
N ARG A 246 8.50 4.04 29.57
CA ARG A 246 9.18 3.62 30.81
C ARG A 246 10.38 2.71 30.56
N HIS A 247 10.26 1.79 29.61
CA HIS A 247 11.26 0.72 29.44
C HIS A 247 12.29 1.04 28.35
N ALA A 248 11.87 1.70 27.28
CA ALA A 248 12.77 2.04 26.18
C ALA A 248 13.20 3.52 26.15
N GLY A 249 12.51 4.38 26.89
CA GLY A 249 12.77 5.81 26.94
C GLY A 249 11.67 6.63 26.26
N ARG A 250 11.42 7.82 26.82
CA ARG A 250 10.42 8.77 26.31
C ARG A 250 10.70 9.18 24.86
N ASP A 251 11.94 9.58 24.63
CA ASP A 251 12.35 10.21 23.36
C ASP A 251 12.42 9.16 22.24
N ALA A 252 12.97 7.97 22.51
CA ALA A 252 12.98 6.85 21.59
C ALA A 252 11.55 6.40 21.22
N THR A 253 10.61 6.42 22.18
CA THR A 253 9.21 6.07 21.92
C THR A 253 8.53 7.13 21.05
N ALA A 254 8.72 8.42 21.35
CA ALA A 254 8.18 9.50 20.54
C ALA A 254 8.76 9.49 19.11
N ALA A 255 10.07 9.25 18.97
CA ALA A 255 10.75 9.15 17.69
C ALA A 255 10.22 7.95 16.86
N ALA A 256 10.06 6.77 17.46
CA ALA A 256 9.48 5.62 16.80
C ALA A 256 8.07 5.93 16.25
N LEU A 257 7.21 6.56 17.05
CA LEU A 257 5.85 6.93 16.62
C LEU A 257 5.84 7.93 15.45
N ARG A 258 6.83 8.83 15.37
CA ARG A 258 6.97 9.77 14.22
C ARG A 258 7.43 9.06 12.96
N VAL A 259 8.37 8.12 13.09
CA VAL A 259 9.02 7.46 11.95
C VAL A 259 8.12 6.40 11.32
N VAL A 260 7.38 5.61 12.08
CA VAL A 260 6.58 4.48 11.56
C VAL A 260 5.62 4.87 10.43
N PRO A 261 4.80 5.93 10.52
CA PRO A 261 3.92 6.32 9.42
C PRO A 261 4.68 6.75 8.16
N VAL A 262 5.81 7.45 8.34
CA VAL A 262 6.67 7.87 7.23
C VAL A 262 7.27 6.66 6.53
N LEU A 263 7.76 5.68 7.30
CA LEU A 263 8.27 4.42 6.74
C LEU A 263 7.20 3.66 5.97
N ALA A 264 5.98 3.59 6.48
CA ALA A 264 4.88 2.90 5.81
C ALA A 264 4.56 3.54 4.45
N ALA A 265 4.48 4.88 4.40
CA ALA A 265 4.26 5.61 3.16
C ALA A 265 5.45 5.46 2.20
N THR A 266 6.68 5.56 2.72
CA THR A 266 7.91 5.39 1.92
C THR A 266 8.03 3.99 1.34
N TYR A 267 7.68 2.97 2.11
CA TYR A 267 7.72 1.59 1.63
C TYR A 267 6.67 1.34 0.53
N THR A 268 5.47 1.89 0.68
CA THR A 268 4.46 1.85 -0.39
C THR A 268 4.96 2.50 -1.67
N HIS A 269 5.53 3.70 -1.55
CA HIS A 269 6.15 4.39 -2.69
C HIS A 269 7.28 3.56 -3.32
N TYR A 270 8.14 2.95 -2.51
CA TYR A 270 9.19 2.05 -3.00
C TYR A 270 8.62 0.89 -3.80
N LEU A 271 7.60 0.21 -3.29
CA LEU A 271 6.99 -0.92 -3.97
C LEU A 271 6.35 -0.52 -5.31
N GLU A 272 5.68 0.62 -5.36
CA GLU A 272 4.98 1.12 -6.55
C GLU A 272 5.94 1.67 -7.61
N THR A 273 6.98 2.39 -7.19
CA THR A 273 7.89 3.10 -8.10
C THR A 273 9.07 2.24 -8.54
N TYR A 274 9.69 1.52 -7.60
CA TYR A 274 10.93 0.78 -7.86
C TYR A 274 10.69 -0.71 -8.02
N ALA A 275 10.15 -1.38 -7.02
CA ALA A 275 9.99 -2.84 -7.06
C ALA A 275 9.05 -3.32 -8.18
N ALA A 276 8.03 -2.53 -8.52
CA ALA A 276 7.09 -2.82 -9.61
C ALA A 276 7.55 -2.35 -11.00
N MET A 277 8.69 -1.67 -11.12
CA MET A 277 9.17 -1.03 -12.35
C MET A 277 9.20 -2.01 -13.55
N GLY A 278 9.70 -3.21 -13.34
CA GLY A 278 9.82 -4.23 -14.37
C GLY A 278 8.56 -5.05 -14.62
N ARG A 279 7.47 -4.83 -13.88
CA ARG A 279 6.29 -5.71 -13.94
C ARG A 279 5.63 -5.76 -15.33
N SER A 280 5.48 -4.61 -15.97
CA SER A 280 4.96 -4.52 -17.35
C SER A 280 5.88 -5.15 -18.38
N LEU A 281 7.18 -5.29 -18.06
CA LEU A 281 8.21 -5.89 -18.90
C LEU A 281 8.40 -7.39 -18.64
N GLY A 282 7.59 -7.99 -17.77
CA GLY A 282 7.77 -9.38 -17.36
C GLY A 282 9.06 -9.62 -16.56
N ALA A 283 9.52 -8.63 -15.81
CA ALA A 283 10.77 -8.67 -15.07
C ALA A 283 10.60 -8.23 -13.62
N LEU A 284 11.53 -8.68 -12.76
CA LEU A 284 11.67 -8.29 -11.37
C LEU A 284 13.11 -7.81 -11.09
N PRO A 285 13.32 -7.02 -10.02
CA PRO A 285 14.66 -6.69 -9.52
C PRO A 285 15.49 -7.94 -9.20
N PRO A 286 16.78 -7.80 -8.90
CA PRO A 286 17.62 -8.91 -8.45
C PRO A 286 16.97 -9.67 -7.29
N GLU A 287 17.33 -10.93 -7.12
CA GLU A 287 16.78 -11.80 -6.07
C GLU A 287 16.99 -11.19 -4.68
N GLY A 288 15.94 -11.17 -3.86
CA GLY A 288 15.93 -10.51 -2.54
C GLY A 288 15.68 -8.99 -2.59
N GLU A 289 15.82 -8.34 -3.75
CA GLU A 289 15.73 -6.88 -3.83
C GLU A 289 14.30 -6.34 -4.02
N VAL A 290 13.29 -7.19 -4.25
CA VAL A 290 11.88 -6.72 -4.24
C VAL A 290 11.52 -6.07 -2.91
N HIS A 291 12.01 -6.62 -1.80
CA HIS A 291 11.87 -6.04 -0.47
C HIS A 291 13.18 -5.41 0.03
N GLY A 292 14.32 -6.00 -0.31
CA GLY A 292 15.65 -5.60 0.15
C GLY A 292 16.16 -4.29 -0.44
N GLY A 293 15.73 -3.93 -1.65
CA GLY A 293 16.08 -2.66 -2.28
C GLY A 293 15.59 -1.43 -1.51
N PHE A 294 14.57 -1.59 -0.66
CA PHE A 294 14.07 -0.52 0.20
C PHE A 294 15.17 0.11 1.09
N ARG A 295 16.11 -0.70 1.56
CA ARG A 295 17.26 -0.21 2.34
C ARG A 295 18.13 0.79 1.56
N ARG A 296 18.22 0.64 0.21
CA ARG A 296 18.98 1.57 -0.64
C ARG A 296 18.30 2.92 -0.70
N LEU A 297 16.98 2.92 -0.86
CA LEU A 297 16.17 4.14 -0.82
C LEU A 297 16.29 4.85 0.53
N LEU A 298 16.29 4.11 1.65
CA LEU A 298 16.48 4.69 2.97
C LEU A 298 17.90 5.24 3.19
N ALA A 299 18.91 4.62 2.61
CA ALA A 299 20.29 5.07 2.73
C ALA A 299 20.58 6.35 1.93
N ASP A 300 19.87 6.55 0.82
CA ASP A 300 20.07 7.68 -0.11
C ASP A 300 19.25 8.94 0.27
N ARG A 301 18.31 8.82 1.21
CA ARG A 301 17.42 9.93 1.63
C ARG A 301 17.52 10.20 3.12
N THR A 302 17.59 11.48 3.47
CA THR A 302 17.48 11.88 4.89
C THR A 302 16.05 11.72 5.39
N GLY A 303 15.88 11.56 6.72
CA GLY A 303 14.56 11.50 7.34
C GLY A 303 13.68 12.72 7.03
N GLU A 304 14.28 13.91 6.90
CA GLU A 304 13.58 15.13 6.50
C GLU A 304 13.08 15.06 5.05
N GLN A 305 13.90 14.56 4.13
CA GLN A 305 13.51 14.37 2.72
C GLN A 305 12.36 13.36 2.61
N LEU A 306 12.41 12.27 3.39
CA LEU A 306 11.31 11.30 3.44
C LEU A 306 10.03 11.92 4.00
N ALA A 307 10.12 12.73 5.05
CA ALA A 307 8.97 13.43 5.62
C ALA A 307 8.39 14.46 4.64
N LEU A 308 9.22 15.17 3.88
CA LEU A 308 8.79 16.15 2.87
C LEU A 308 8.03 15.50 1.71
N LEU A 309 8.41 14.30 1.25
CA LEU A 309 7.70 13.57 0.20
C LEU A 309 6.21 13.37 0.52
N PHE A 310 5.89 13.25 1.80
CA PHE A 310 4.53 12.97 2.28
C PHE A 310 3.87 14.13 3.01
N SER A 311 4.56 15.25 3.18
CA SER A 311 4.04 16.44 3.88
C SER A 311 2.80 17.06 3.22
N GLY A 312 2.64 16.86 1.91
CA GLY A 312 1.46 17.29 1.14
C GLY A 312 0.27 16.32 1.23
N GLN A 313 0.47 15.12 1.74
CA GLN A 313 -0.61 14.16 1.92
C GLN A 313 -1.37 14.52 3.19
N ARG A 314 -2.65 14.91 3.06
CA ARG A 314 -3.50 15.09 4.23
C ARG A 314 -3.60 13.74 4.95
N PRO A 315 -3.26 13.68 6.26
CA PRO A 315 -3.51 12.47 7.02
C PRO A 315 -4.99 12.08 6.85
N PRO A 316 -5.30 10.79 6.72
CA PRO A 316 -6.69 10.35 6.62
C PRO A 316 -7.46 10.95 7.79
N ARG A 317 -8.66 11.50 7.51
CA ARG A 317 -9.50 12.09 8.56
C ARG A 317 -9.77 11.01 9.60
N PRO A 318 -9.54 11.27 10.90
CA PRO A 318 -9.83 10.31 11.94
C PRO A 318 -11.28 9.85 11.80
N HIS A 319 -11.48 8.56 11.59
CA HIS A 319 -12.83 8.01 11.55
C HIS A 319 -13.32 7.85 12.98
N GLN A 320 -14.62 8.14 13.23
CA GLN A 320 -15.21 8.07 14.57
C GLN A 320 -15.10 6.67 15.23
N TYR A 321 -14.71 5.66 14.47
CA TYR A 321 -14.52 4.28 14.93
C TYR A 321 -13.06 3.80 14.91
N ASP A 322 -12.09 4.71 14.72
CA ASP A 322 -10.68 4.32 14.79
C ASP A 322 -10.32 3.86 16.20
N SER A 323 -9.70 2.70 16.29
CA SER A 323 -9.25 2.13 17.57
C SER A 323 -8.04 2.85 18.14
N HIS A 324 -7.24 3.48 17.28
CA HIS A 324 -6.04 4.20 17.68
C HIS A 324 -6.31 5.70 17.86
N PRO A 325 -5.81 6.32 18.94
CA PRO A 325 -5.79 7.78 19.06
C PRO A 325 -4.96 8.39 17.91
N PRO A 326 -5.23 9.66 17.55
CA PRO A 326 -4.38 10.36 16.59
C PRO A 326 -2.90 10.33 17.03
N MET A 327 -2.00 10.05 16.08
CA MET A 327 -0.56 9.92 16.37
C MET A 327 0.01 11.15 17.08
N ALA A 328 -0.42 12.36 16.66
CA ALA A 328 -0.01 13.61 17.29
C ALA A 328 -0.40 13.70 18.77
N GLU A 329 -1.58 13.18 19.15
CA GLU A 329 -2.04 13.13 20.54
C GLU A 329 -1.19 12.17 21.37
N ARG A 330 -0.87 10.98 20.83
CA ARG A 330 0.00 10.00 21.48
C ARG A 330 1.39 10.58 21.73
N ILE A 331 2.01 11.17 20.72
CA ILE A 331 3.32 11.81 20.81
C ILE A 331 3.31 12.92 21.88
N ALA A 332 2.32 13.83 21.82
CA ALA A 332 2.23 14.93 22.77
C ALA A 332 2.05 14.46 24.23
N LEU A 333 1.40 13.31 24.45
CA LEU A 333 1.26 12.72 25.78
C LEU A 333 2.57 12.08 26.26
N ILE A 334 3.31 11.43 25.38
CA ILE A 334 4.62 10.85 25.70
C ILE A 334 5.63 11.95 26.03
N GLU A 335 5.67 13.03 25.26
CA GLU A 335 6.58 14.17 25.47
C GLU A 335 6.37 14.92 26.81
N LYS A 336 5.18 14.79 27.38
CA LYS A 336 4.89 15.32 28.73
C LYS A 336 5.48 14.47 29.86
N LEU A 337 5.93 13.26 29.59
CA LEU A 337 6.57 12.42 30.58
C LEU A 337 7.96 13.00 30.95
N PRO A 338 8.43 12.76 32.18
CA PRO A 338 9.79 13.16 32.55
C PRO A 338 10.83 12.53 31.62
N THR A 339 11.86 13.30 31.28
CA THR A 339 13.01 12.74 30.53
C THR A 339 13.75 11.75 31.43
N ASP A 340 14.21 10.67 30.83
CA ASP A 340 15.02 9.63 31.50
C ASP A 340 16.53 9.92 31.42
N GLY A 341 16.91 11.04 30.79
CA GLY A 341 18.32 11.48 30.66
C GLY A 341 19.10 10.65 29.61
N ARG A 342 18.45 9.76 28.85
CA ARG A 342 19.06 9.08 27.71
C ARG A 342 19.12 10.05 26.55
N PRO A 343 20.27 10.21 25.87
CA PRO A 343 20.36 11.04 24.68
C PRO A 343 19.47 10.44 23.57
N ASP A 344 18.75 11.30 22.87
CA ASP A 344 17.92 10.93 21.71
C ASP A 344 18.72 11.12 20.40
N ASP A 345 20.04 10.88 20.45
CA ASP A 345 20.90 11.01 19.28
C ASP A 345 20.70 9.80 18.36
N ALA A 346 19.54 9.80 17.68
CA ALA A 346 19.20 8.79 16.69
C ALA A 346 20.19 8.73 15.50
N THR A 347 21.09 9.70 15.39
CA THR A 347 22.09 9.78 14.32
C THR A 347 23.27 8.82 14.52
N ASP A 348 23.62 8.45 15.76
CA ASP A 348 24.74 7.55 16.07
C ASP A 348 24.30 6.13 16.47
N GLU A 349 23.00 5.89 16.57
CA GLU A 349 22.48 4.58 16.98
C GLU A 349 22.37 3.62 15.78
N PRO A 350 22.75 2.34 15.94
CA PRO A 350 22.70 1.40 14.86
C PRO A 350 21.27 1.12 14.40
N ALA A 351 21.09 0.95 13.09
CA ALA A 351 19.82 0.54 12.51
C ALA A 351 19.40 -0.84 13.07
N ALA A 352 18.13 -1.03 13.36
CA ALA A 352 17.63 -2.29 13.91
C ALA A 352 17.80 -3.48 12.94
N LEU A 353 17.95 -3.21 11.65
CA LEU A 353 18.26 -4.21 10.63
C LEU A 353 19.62 -4.90 10.87
N THR A 354 20.56 -4.24 11.56
CA THR A 354 21.88 -4.83 11.90
C THR A 354 21.79 -5.99 12.90
N LEU A 355 20.66 -6.15 13.56
CA LEU A 355 20.36 -7.29 14.44
C LEU A 355 20.09 -8.59 13.66
N LEU A 356 20.07 -8.55 12.33
CA LEU A 356 19.80 -9.71 11.51
C LEU A 356 21.10 -10.24 10.89
N HIS A 357 21.29 -11.55 11.00
CA HIS A 357 22.33 -12.29 10.32
C HIS A 357 21.86 -12.69 8.93
N ASP A 358 22.80 -12.85 8.00
CA ASP A 358 22.54 -13.32 6.63
C ASP A 358 21.38 -12.58 5.93
N LEU A 359 21.41 -11.27 6.03
CA LEU A 359 20.32 -10.39 5.59
C LEU A 359 19.87 -10.66 4.14
N SER A 360 20.79 -11.00 3.25
CA SER A 360 20.48 -11.34 1.87
C SER A 360 19.60 -12.59 1.77
N GLN A 361 19.91 -13.62 2.55
CA GLN A 361 19.12 -14.85 2.58
C GLN A 361 17.73 -14.61 3.20
N VAL A 362 17.64 -13.73 4.19
CA VAL A 362 16.36 -13.35 4.80
C VAL A 362 15.46 -12.67 3.76
N PHE A 363 15.98 -11.74 2.94
CA PHE A 363 15.20 -11.10 1.89
C PHE A 363 14.79 -12.06 0.78
N ILE A 364 15.69 -12.95 0.34
CA ILE A 364 15.38 -14.01 -0.64
C ILE A 364 14.26 -14.92 -0.12
N ALA A 365 14.38 -15.37 1.14
CA ALA A 365 13.36 -16.21 1.75
C ALA A 365 12.01 -15.47 1.91
N LEU A 366 12.03 -14.16 2.18
CA LEU A 366 10.82 -13.35 2.26
C LEU A 366 10.15 -13.23 0.88
N GLU A 367 10.89 -12.97 -0.17
CA GLU A 367 10.35 -12.95 -1.53
C GLU A 367 9.68 -14.27 -1.89
N ALA A 368 10.33 -15.40 -1.60
CA ALA A 368 9.77 -16.72 -1.87
C ALA A 368 8.44 -16.99 -1.14
N ARG A 369 8.15 -16.26 -0.06
CA ARG A 369 6.91 -16.37 0.72
C ARG A 369 5.84 -15.36 0.33
N THR A 370 6.22 -14.25 -0.29
CA THR A 370 5.33 -13.11 -0.59
C THR A 370 4.97 -12.99 -2.06
N LEU A 371 5.84 -13.42 -2.95
CA LEU A 371 5.55 -13.39 -4.38
C LEU A 371 4.55 -14.49 -4.77
N SER A 372 3.63 -14.14 -5.67
CA SER A 372 2.77 -15.13 -6.32
C SER A 372 3.61 -16.08 -7.19
N GLN A 373 3.08 -17.27 -7.48
CA GLN A 373 3.75 -18.23 -8.36
C GLN A 373 4.03 -17.66 -9.76
N GLU A 374 3.17 -16.77 -10.25
CA GLU A 374 3.35 -16.08 -11.53
C GLU A 374 4.50 -15.07 -11.45
N ALA A 375 4.51 -14.24 -10.41
CA ALA A 375 5.57 -13.26 -10.19
C ALA A 375 6.95 -13.93 -9.98
N ALA A 376 7.00 -15.03 -9.24
CA ALA A 376 8.25 -15.76 -9.01
C ALA A 376 8.90 -16.35 -10.29
N ARG A 377 8.13 -16.47 -11.40
CA ARG A 377 8.62 -16.94 -12.70
C ARG A 377 9.17 -15.83 -13.60
N LEU A 378 8.97 -14.57 -13.22
CA LEU A 378 9.47 -13.45 -14.00
C LEU A 378 11.01 -13.44 -13.98
N ARG A 379 11.62 -12.97 -15.10
CA ARG A 379 13.08 -12.91 -15.17
C ARG A 379 13.64 -11.89 -14.19
N ARG A 380 14.81 -12.17 -13.65
CA ARG A 380 15.53 -11.23 -12.79
C ARG A 380 16.44 -10.34 -13.65
N MET A 381 16.44 -9.05 -13.37
CA MET A 381 17.27 -8.05 -14.04
C MET A 381 18.00 -7.19 -13.02
N SER A 382 19.15 -6.66 -13.39
CA SER A 382 19.81 -5.63 -12.57
C SER A 382 18.95 -4.38 -12.49
N TRP A 383 19.18 -3.52 -11.51
CA TRP A 383 18.45 -2.25 -11.40
C TRP A 383 18.69 -1.36 -12.64
N ASP A 384 19.94 -1.29 -13.12
CA ASP A 384 20.29 -0.51 -14.30
C ASP A 384 19.59 -1.03 -15.56
N ASP A 385 19.54 -2.36 -15.74
CA ASP A 385 18.81 -2.97 -16.86
C ASP A 385 17.30 -2.72 -16.76
N LEU A 386 16.75 -2.72 -15.55
CA LEU A 386 15.33 -2.40 -15.35
C LEU A 386 15.00 -0.95 -15.70
N VAL A 387 15.83 -0.01 -15.24
CA VAL A 387 15.66 1.42 -15.57
C VAL A 387 15.78 1.64 -17.06
N MET A 388 16.82 1.06 -17.69
CA MET A 388 17.01 1.17 -19.13
C MET A 388 15.83 0.57 -19.90
N ALA A 389 15.44 -0.66 -19.57
CA ALA A 389 14.34 -1.33 -20.25
C ALA A 389 12.99 -0.60 -20.07
N ARG A 390 12.77 -0.03 -18.89
CA ARG A 390 11.58 0.80 -18.63
C ARG A 390 11.60 2.10 -19.43
N ALA A 391 12.74 2.79 -19.43
CA ALA A 391 12.89 4.04 -20.19
C ALA A 391 12.70 3.82 -21.69
N VAL A 392 13.23 2.72 -22.25
CA VAL A 392 13.02 2.33 -23.64
C VAL A 392 11.55 2.05 -23.92
N ALA A 393 10.89 1.25 -23.07
CA ALA A 393 9.46 0.95 -23.25
C ALA A 393 8.57 2.21 -23.17
N ASP A 394 8.83 3.09 -22.23
CA ASP A 394 8.11 4.37 -22.12
C ASP A 394 8.37 5.26 -23.33
N ALA A 395 9.60 5.32 -23.83
CA ALA A 395 9.96 6.08 -25.03
C ALA A 395 9.29 5.51 -26.30
N GLU A 396 9.18 4.20 -26.42
CA GLU A 396 8.40 3.52 -27.48
C GLU A 396 6.92 3.90 -27.40
N ASP A 397 6.34 3.82 -26.20
CA ASP A 397 4.93 4.18 -25.98
C ASP A 397 4.64 5.64 -26.30
N TRP A 398 5.52 6.56 -25.90
CA TRP A 398 5.36 8.01 -26.18
C TRP A 398 5.56 8.32 -27.67
N SER A 399 6.49 7.67 -28.33
CA SER A 399 6.80 7.92 -29.75
C SER A 399 5.77 7.30 -30.69
N ARG A 400 5.14 6.19 -30.32
CA ARG A 400 4.24 5.43 -31.19
C ARG A 400 3.10 6.25 -31.81
N PRO A 401 2.34 7.09 -31.07
CA PRO A 401 1.27 7.90 -31.67
C PRO A 401 1.76 8.84 -32.78
N LEU A 402 2.94 9.47 -32.59
CA LEU A 402 3.55 10.34 -33.56
C LEU A 402 4.01 9.55 -34.80
N ARG A 403 4.73 8.46 -34.60
CA ARG A 403 5.22 7.58 -35.67
C ARG A 403 4.06 7.06 -36.55
N VAL A 404 2.97 6.61 -35.92
CA VAL A 404 1.76 6.16 -36.64
C VAL A 404 1.11 7.30 -37.42
N ALA A 405 1.02 8.51 -36.84
CA ALA A 405 0.44 9.68 -37.52
C ALA A 405 1.26 10.10 -38.73
N VAL A 406 2.59 10.09 -38.62
CA VAL A 406 3.52 10.42 -39.73
C VAL A 406 3.44 9.34 -40.82
N ALA A 407 3.48 8.07 -40.48
CA ALA A 407 3.34 6.97 -41.45
C ALA A 407 2.06 7.11 -42.31
N ARG A 408 0.93 7.39 -41.65
CA ARG A 408 -0.35 7.62 -42.32
C ARG A 408 -0.35 8.89 -43.21
N ALA A 409 0.32 9.97 -42.77
CA ALA A 409 0.45 11.19 -43.53
C ALA A 409 1.28 10.97 -44.80
N LEU A 410 2.40 10.25 -44.70
CA LEU A 410 3.28 9.92 -45.82
C LEU A 410 2.59 9.02 -46.86
N ARG A 411 1.85 8.00 -46.45
CA ARG A 411 1.06 7.14 -47.36
C ARG A 411 -0.01 7.95 -48.12
N SER A 412 -0.70 8.87 -47.45
CA SER A 412 -1.71 9.69 -48.09
C SER A 412 -1.11 10.67 -49.11
N SER A 413 0.09 11.21 -48.84
CA SER A 413 0.81 12.08 -49.79
C SER A 413 1.28 11.32 -51.03
N ALA A 414 1.71 10.05 -50.88
CA ALA A 414 2.12 9.19 -52.00
C ALA A 414 0.93 8.79 -52.88
N GLN A 415 -0.24 8.54 -52.29
CA GLN A 415 -1.47 8.20 -53.04
C GLN A 415 -2.11 9.40 -53.77
N GLY A 416 -1.97 10.63 -53.17
CA GLY A 416 -2.47 11.87 -53.78
C GLY A 416 -1.71 12.33 -55.01
N ALA A 417 -0.47 11.91 -55.21
CA ALA A 417 0.32 12.17 -56.42
C ALA A 417 -0.10 11.35 -57.62
N GLY A 418 -0.99 10.37 -57.49
CA GLY A 418 -1.34 9.41 -58.52
C GLY A 418 -2.79 9.42 -59.06
N LYS A 419 -3.77 10.10 -58.46
CA LYS A 419 -5.18 10.15 -58.96
C LYS A 419 -5.99 11.28 -58.34
N THR A 420 -6.62 12.09 -59.19
CA THR A 420 -7.84 12.84 -58.88
C THR A 420 -8.95 11.83 -58.52
N ALA A 421 -9.23 11.62 -57.24
CA ALA A 421 -10.32 10.78 -56.79
C ALA A 421 -11.09 11.45 -55.66
N THR A 422 -12.38 11.49 -55.86
CA THR A 422 -13.51 11.86 -55.00
C THR A 422 -13.29 11.47 -53.55
N VAL A 423 -13.38 12.45 -52.66
CA VAL A 423 -13.24 12.29 -51.19
C VAL A 423 -14.40 11.45 -50.67
N HIS A 424 -14.19 10.17 -50.49
CA HIS A 424 -14.97 9.34 -49.58
C HIS A 424 -14.22 9.27 -48.23
N ARG A 425 -14.80 9.93 -47.25
CA ARG A 425 -14.35 9.98 -45.84
C ARG A 425 -14.65 8.64 -45.15
N THR A 426 -13.90 7.60 -45.45
CA THR A 426 -13.81 6.40 -44.60
C THR A 426 -12.43 6.40 -43.99
N ALA A 427 -12.38 6.79 -42.72
CA ALA A 427 -11.20 6.58 -41.89
C ALA A 427 -11.02 5.06 -41.71
N THR A 428 -10.30 4.43 -42.62
CA THR A 428 -9.84 3.06 -42.44
C THR A 428 -8.83 3.04 -41.31
N THR A 429 -9.22 2.42 -40.21
CA THR A 429 -8.40 2.10 -39.03
C THR A 429 -7.47 0.93 -39.39
N GLU A 430 -6.67 1.07 -40.46
CA GLU A 430 -5.64 0.07 -40.74
C GLU A 430 -4.52 0.23 -39.70
N ALA A 431 -4.25 -0.86 -38.98
CA ALA A 431 -3.12 -0.93 -38.08
C ALA A 431 -1.83 -0.78 -38.88
N VAL A 432 -0.97 0.14 -38.48
CA VAL A 432 0.38 0.28 -39.03
C VAL A 432 1.24 -0.75 -38.34
N ALA A 433 1.88 -1.63 -39.09
CA ALA A 433 2.80 -2.63 -38.54
C ALA A 433 4.06 -1.94 -38.00
N ASP A 434 4.68 -2.51 -36.97
CA ASP A 434 5.83 -1.89 -36.30
C ASP A 434 7.04 -1.70 -37.24
N ASN A 435 7.23 -2.60 -38.20
CA ASN A 435 8.27 -2.50 -39.24
C ASN A 435 8.01 -1.40 -40.30
N GLU A 436 6.83 -0.77 -40.27
CA GLU A 436 6.46 0.33 -41.19
C GLU A 436 6.45 1.69 -40.48
N LEU A 437 6.88 1.73 -39.23
CA LEU A 437 6.96 2.96 -38.45
C LEU A 437 8.19 3.78 -38.87
N PRO A 438 8.02 5.10 -39.15
CA PRO A 438 9.12 5.96 -39.61
C PRO A 438 10.21 6.12 -38.54
N THR A 439 11.45 6.29 -38.99
CA THR A 439 12.61 6.68 -38.20
C THR A 439 12.53 8.14 -37.77
N LEU A 440 13.40 8.55 -36.86
CA LEU A 440 13.49 9.94 -36.43
C LEU A 440 13.81 10.88 -37.59
N GLU A 441 14.76 10.51 -38.46
CA GLU A 441 15.12 11.26 -39.65
C GLU A 441 13.94 11.44 -40.62
N GLU A 442 13.18 10.38 -40.88
CA GLU A 442 11.99 10.47 -41.75
C GLU A 442 10.89 11.35 -41.16
N ILE A 443 10.77 11.38 -39.83
CA ILE A 443 9.85 12.30 -39.13
C ILE A 443 10.30 13.75 -39.29
N LEU A 444 11.58 14.05 -39.09
CA LEU A 444 12.12 15.37 -39.24
C LEU A 444 12.00 15.84 -40.72
N ASP A 445 12.25 14.94 -41.69
CA ASP A 445 12.05 15.24 -43.12
C ASP A 445 10.58 15.51 -43.45
N ALA A 446 9.63 14.88 -42.79
CA ALA A 446 8.22 15.17 -42.94
C ALA A 446 7.87 16.55 -42.36
N PHE A 447 8.49 16.96 -41.28
CA PHE A 447 8.31 18.28 -40.66
C PHE A 447 8.89 19.38 -41.52
N ASP A 448 10.08 19.19 -42.08
CA ASP A 448 10.71 20.15 -43.03
C ASP A 448 9.88 20.34 -44.31
N ARG A 449 9.14 19.31 -44.73
CA ARG A 449 8.17 19.40 -45.84
C ARG A 449 6.84 20.07 -45.44
N GLY A 450 6.73 20.56 -44.20
CA GLY A 450 5.53 21.26 -43.70
C GLY A 450 4.35 20.33 -43.39
N LEU A 451 4.56 19.01 -43.31
CA LEU A 451 3.48 18.04 -43.09
C LEU A 451 2.96 18.03 -41.65
N LEU A 452 3.72 18.55 -40.67
CA LEU A 452 3.36 18.47 -39.25
C LEU A 452 1.92 18.99 -38.98
N TRP A 453 1.67 20.26 -39.27
CA TRP A 453 0.37 20.88 -38.94
C TRP A 453 -0.70 20.67 -40.03
N MET A 454 -0.30 20.34 -41.22
CA MET A 454 -1.21 20.14 -42.36
C MET A 454 -1.74 18.72 -42.50
N ALA A 455 -0.98 17.72 -42.06
CA ALA A 455 -1.32 16.32 -42.30
C ALA A 455 -1.16 15.43 -41.04
N VAL A 456 -0.06 15.60 -40.29
CA VAL A 456 0.24 14.75 -39.11
C VAL A 456 -0.71 15.08 -37.97
N ALA A 457 -0.94 16.35 -37.68
CA ALA A 457 -1.79 16.81 -36.59
C ALA A 457 -3.23 16.23 -36.65
N ASP A 458 -3.78 16.04 -37.83
CA ASP A 458 -5.13 15.49 -37.98
C ASP A 458 -5.20 13.98 -37.68
N ARG A 459 -4.06 13.30 -37.70
CA ARG A 459 -3.91 11.87 -37.47
C ARG A 459 -3.44 11.52 -36.05
N MET A 460 -3.05 12.54 -35.27
CA MET A 460 -2.71 12.38 -33.85
C MET A 460 -3.95 12.15 -33.00
N PRO A 461 -3.85 11.38 -31.91
CA PRO A 461 -4.92 11.25 -30.92
C PRO A 461 -5.24 12.61 -30.30
N LYS A 462 -6.49 13.07 -30.46
CA LYS A 462 -6.97 14.35 -29.96
C LYS A 462 -7.69 14.20 -28.63
N PRO A 463 -7.49 15.11 -27.66
CA PRO A 463 -8.32 15.13 -26.46
C PRO A 463 -9.77 15.46 -26.84
N HIS A 464 -10.72 15.10 -25.99
CA HIS A 464 -12.16 15.28 -26.26
C HIS A 464 -12.52 16.71 -26.64
N GLN A 465 -11.87 17.69 -26.01
CA GLN A 465 -12.08 19.13 -26.27
C GLN A 465 -11.67 19.54 -27.70
N ALA A 466 -10.68 18.87 -28.29
CA ALA A 466 -10.15 19.15 -29.63
C ALA A 466 -10.66 18.14 -30.69
N ALA A 467 -11.59 17.26 -30.37
CA ALA A 467 -12.05 16.19 -31.27
C ALA A 467 -12.60 16.69 -32.62
N ARG A 468 -13.17 17.90 -32.64
CA ARG A 468 -13.74 18.54 -33.84
C ARG A 468 -12.79 19.50 -34.55
N LEU A 469 -11.62 19.79 -33.97
CA LEU A 469 -10.63 20.67 -34.55
C LEU A 469 -9.76 19.92 -35.56
N SER A 470 -9.31 20.61 -36.63
CA SER A 470 -8.43 20.08 -37.66
C SER A 470 -7.29 21.03 -37.99
N GLY A 471 -6.18 20.48 -38.50
CA GLY A 471 -5.01 21.20 -38.92
C GLY A 471 -4.49 22.20 -37.87
N PRO A 472 -4.18 23.44 -38.28
CA PRO A 472 -3.63 24.45 -37.37
C PRO A 472 -4.50 24.77 -36.15
N SER A 473 -5.83 24.59 -36.23
CA SER A 473 -6.74 24.83 -35.11
C SER A 473 -6.58 23.86 -33.96
N ALA A 474 -6.08 22.66 -34.23
CA ALA A 474 -5.81 21.64 -33.21
C ALA A 474 -4.41 21.77 -32.58
N ARG A 475 -3.55 22.65 -33.11
CA ARG A 475 -2.12 22.73 -32.81
C ARG A 475 -1.79 22.77 -31.32
N ASN A 476 -2.38 23.69 -30.58
CA ASN A 476 -2.09 23.87 -29.16
C ASN A 476 -2.47 22.65 -28.29
N PHE A 477 -3.43 21.82 -28.75
CA PHE A 477 -3.86 20.63 -28.05
C PHE A 477 -3.00 19.40 -28.37
N ILE A 478 -2.31 19.44 -29.49
CA ILE A 478 -1.54 18.31 -30.03
C ILE A 478 -0.04 18.48 -29.78
N ARG A 479 0.44 19.74 -29.76
CA ARG A 479 1.86 20.07 -29.60
C ARG A 479 2.53 19.29 -28.45
N PRO A 480 1.98 19.20 -27.21
CA PRO A 480 2.60 18.43 -26.15
C PRO A 480 2.81 16.96 -26.53
N LYS A 481 1.85 16.33 -27.19
CA LYS A 481 1.97 14.94 -27.64
C LYS A 481 2.98 14.73 -28.77
N VAL A 482 3.17 15.73 -29.63
CA VAL A 482 4.21 15.70 -30.67
C VAL A 482 5.56 15.88 -30.01
N PHE A 483 5.66 16.79 -29.05
CA PHE A 483 6.86 16.99 -28.23
C PHE A 483 7.27 15.68 -27.54
N ASP A 484 6.35 15.07 -26.76
CA ASP A 484 6.58 13.79 -26.09
C ASP A 484 7.00 12.69 -27.07
N GLY A 485 6.38 12.68 -28.25
CA GLY A 485 6.72 11.72 -29.31
C GLY A 485 8.13 11.91 -29.87
N LEU A 486 8.58 13.13 -30.09
CA LEU A 486 9.96 13.43 -30.51
C LEU A 486 10.96 13.15 -29.39
N ALA A 487 10.65 13.55 -28.15
CA ALA A 487 11.48 13.26 -26.99
C ALA A 487 11.66 11.73 -26.82
N GLY A 488 10.58 10.96 -26.97
CA GLY A 488 10.68 9.49 -26.97
C GLY A 488 11.61 8.95 -28.05
N MET A 489 11.53 9.47 -29.29
CA MET A 489 12.44 9.06 -30.37
C MET A 489 13.89 9.41 -30.10
N VAL A 490 14.16 10.56 -29.49
CA VAL A 490 15.52 10.98 -29.08
C VAL A 490 16.03 10.06 -27.98
N HIS A 491 15.23 9.76 -26.95
CA HIS A 491 15.61 8.83 -25.88
C HIS A 491 15.93 7.44 -26.44
N LEU A 492 15.13 6.91 -27.36
CA LEU A 492 15.41 5.64 -28.04
C LEU A 492 16.75 5.68 -28.75
N ARG A 493 17.02 6.74 -29.53
CA ARG A 493 18.28 6.90 -30.26
C ARG A 493 19.48 6.96 -29.33
N LEU A 494 19.39 7.70 -28.22
CA LEU A 494 20.46 7.83 -27.24
C LEU A 494 20.68 6.53 -26.44
N ALA A 495 19.61 5.79 -26.15
CA ALA A 495 19.71 4.48 -25.52
C ALA A 495 20.37 3.44 -26.44
N GLU A 496 19.95 3.36 -27.72
CA GLU A 496 20.52 2.46 -28.72
C GLU A 496 22.02 2.72 -28.97
N SER A 497 22.40 3.99 -28.98
CA SER A 497 23.80 4.40 -29.17
C SER A 497 24.66 4.28 -27.90
N GLY A 498 24.07 3.92 -26.75
CA GLY A 498 24.79 3.78 -25.47
C GLY A 498 25.20 5.10 -24.82
N TYR A 499 24.70 6.24 -25.31
CA TYR A 499 24.98 7.56 -24.72
C TYR A 499 24.09 7.90 -23.55
N ALA A 500 22.84 7.40 -23.50
CA ALA A 500 22.00 7.47 -22.32
C ALA A 500 22.41 6.41 -21.30
N LYS A 501 22.56 6.79 -20.04
CA LYS A 501 22.92 5.89 -18.95
C LYS A 501 21.75 5.74 -17.99
N PRO A 502 21.46 4.54 -17.50
CA PRO A 502 20.43 4.36 -16.51
C PRO A 502 20.83 5.02 -15.18
N ASP A 503 19.88 5.67 -14.54
CA ASP A 503 19.97 6.21 -13.19
C ASP A 503 18.77 5.75 -12.37
N ILE A 504 19.02 4.92 -11.37
CA ILE A 504 17.97 4.46 -10.46
C ILE A 504 17.43 5.62 -9.59
N ALA A 505 18.23 6.66 -9.36
CA ALA A 505 17.87 7.88 -8.64
C ALA A 505 17.04 7.61 -7.36
N TRP A 506 17.62 6.88 -6.39
CA TRP A 506 16.91 6.57 -5.13
C TRP A 506 16.37 7.81 -4.42
N SER A 507 17.00 8.97 -4.63
CA SER A 507 16.56 10.28 -4.14
C SER A 507 15.59 11.02 -5.05
N GLY A 508 15.33 10.49 -6.27
CA GLY A 508 14.51 11.11 -7.30
C GLY A 508 13.52 10.17 -7.96
N GLN A 509 13.36 10.34 -9.26
CA GLN A 509 12.64 9.43 -10.14
C GLN A 509 13.64 8.63 -10.98
N PRO A 510 13.50 7.31 -11.10
CA PRO A 510 14.33 6.51 -12.01
C PRO A 510 14.20 7.01 -13.44
N GLY A 511 15.32 7.12 -14.14
CA GLY A 511 15.33 7.66 -15.49
C GLY A 511 16.67 7.45 -16.20
N LEU A 512 16.89 8.24 -17.24
CA LEU A 512 18.13 8.23 -17.99
C LEU A 512 18.92 9.51 -17.73
N ILE A 513 20.21 9.38 -17.46
CA ILE A 513 21.15 10.49 -17.52
C ILE A 513 21.56 10.66 -18.99
N LEU A 514 21.31 11.82 -19.53
CA LEU A 514 21.69 12.20 -20.88
C LEU A 514 23.05 12.92 -20.88
N PRO A 515 23.77 12.96 -22.01
CA PRO A 515 24.95 13.81 -22.14
C PRO A 515 24.61 15.28 -21.88
N GLU A 516 25.52 16.05 -21.29
CA GLU A 516 25.29 17.45 -20.88
C GLU A 516 24.75 18.34 -22.01
N SER A 517 25.21 18.11 -23.26
CA SER A 517 24.71 18.84 -24.43
C SER A 517 23.23 18.58 -24.71
N TRP A 518 22.75 17.38 -24.42
CA TRP A 518 21.34 17.00 -24.57
C TRP A 518 20.50 17.48 -23.40
N GLU A 519 20.99 17.36 -22.17
CA GLU A 519 20.29 17.88 -20.99
C GLU A 519 19.96 19.38 -21.11
N LYS A 520 20.88 20.16 -21.70
CA LYS A 520 20.74 21.62 -21.82
C LYS A 520 20.00 22.09 -23.07
N GLY A 521 19.95 21.28 -24.12
CA GLY A 521 19.49 21.74 -25.43
C GLY A 521 18.36 20.93 -26.06
N MET A 522 17.99 19.78 -25.48
CA MET A 522 17.01 18.88 -26.08
C MET A 522 15.62 19.52 -26.14
N ASP A 523 15.15 20.08 -25.04
CA ASP A 523 13.80 20.64 -24.94
C ASP A 523 13.64 21.83 -25.89
N ASP A 524 14.62 22.74 -25.92
CA ASP A 524 14.61 23.90 -26.83
C ASP A 524 14.65 23.46 -28.30
N ALA A 525 15.43 22.41 -28.62
CA ALA A 525 15.53 21.88 -29.97
C ALA A 525 14.24 21.19 -30.44
N ILE A 526 13.58 20.46 -29.52
CA ILE A 526 12.29 19.83 -29.79
C ILE A 526 11.20 20.92 -29.91
N ASP A 527 11.19 21.91 -29.02
CA ASP A 527 10.24 23.03 -29.10
C ASP A 527 10.35 23.80 -30.43
N ALA A 528 11.57 24.00 -30.94
CA ALA A 528 11.78 24.58 -32.28
C ALA A 528 11.19 23.69 -33.39
N ALA A 529 11.38 22.37 -33.30
CA ALA A 529 10.87 21.40 -34.26
C ALA A 529 9.32 21.30 -34.25
N VAL A 530 8.67 21.62 -33.13
CA VAL A 530 7.20 21.61 -33.00
C VAL A 530 6.59 23.02 -32.97
N ALA A 531 7.35 24.05 -33.30
CA ALA A 531 6.89 25.41 -33.36
C ALA A 531 5.79 25.60 -34.43
N ASP A 532 5.17 26.76 -34.47
CA ASP A 532 4.16 27.12 -35.48
C ASP A 532 4.69 27.02 -36.92
N THR A 533 5.93 27.42 -37.11
CA THR A 533 6.76 27.12 -38.28
C THR A 533 7.86 26.17 -37.79
N PRO A 534 7.77 24.87 -38.06
CA PRO A 534 8.73 23.91 -37.59
C PRO A 534 10.14 24.24 -38.09
N ASP A 535 11.11 24.21 -37.15
CA ASP A 535 12.55 24.32 -37.44
C ASP A 535 13.25 23.09 -36.84
N THR A 536 13.64 22.15 -37.69
CA THR A 536 14.31 20.92 -37.25
C THR A 536 15.84 21.07 -37.17
N ALA A 537 16.42 22.21 -37.63
CA ALA A 537 17.87 22.39 -37.70
C ALA A 537 18.56 22.28 -36.32
N PRO A 538 18.03 22.83 -35.20
CA PRO A 538 18.66 22.67 -33.89
C PRO A 538 18.71 21.20 -33.45
N LEU A 539 17.63 20.43 -33.66
CA LEU A 539 17.58 19.02 -33.27
C LEU A 539 18.53 18.18 -34.15
N ARG A 540 18.59 18.45 -35.45
CA ARG A 540 19.54 17.81 -36.38
C ARG A 540 20.99 18.12 -35.98
N ALA A 541 21.29 19.34 -35.55
CA ALA A 541 22.61 19.72 -35.08
C ALA A 541 23.03 18.93 -33.82
N LEU A 542 22.11 18.72 -32.87
CA LEU A 542 22.36 17.86 -31.71
C LEU A 542 22.60 16.39 -32.11
N LEU A 543 21.79 15.88 -33.08
CA LEU A 543 21.94 14.51 -33.59
C LEU A 543 23.25 14.29 -34.36
N ALA A 544 23.78 15.33 -35.03
CA ALA A 544 25.06 15.28 -35.75
C ALA A 544 26.29 15.52 -34.84
N GLY A 545 26.07 15.86 -33.57
CA GLY A 545 27.17 16.10 -32.62
C GLY A 545 27.99 14.83 -32.36
N PRO A 546 29.24 14.97 -31.82
CA PRO A 546 30.22 13.89 -31.66
C PRO A 546 29.73 12.72 -30.79
N HIS A 547 28.61 12.88 -30.11
CA HIS A 547 27.96 11.87 -29.24
C HIS A 547 26.86 11.08 -29.95
N CYS A 548 26.59 11.31 -31.25
CA CYS A 548 25.52 10.61 -32.00
C CYS A 548 26.00 10.00 -33.32
N VAL A 549 27.26 10.19 -33.70
CA VAL A 549 27.81 9.57 -34.91
C VAL A 549 28.09 8.11 -34.59
N SER A 550 27.32 7.25 -35.22
CA SER A 550 27.27 5.79 -35.10
C SER A 550 28.63 5.08 -35.06
N ALA A 551 28.68 4.05 -34.21
CA ALA A 551 29.57 2.94 -34.46
C ALA A 551 29.06 2.08 -35.62
#